data_28544ff50f1a7c35398b4d12564e2e13
#
_entry.id   28544ff50f1a7c35398b4d12564e2e13
#
_cell.length_a   1.000
_cell.length_b   1.000
_cell.length_c   1.000
_cell.angle_alpha   90.00
_cell.angle_beta   90.00
_cell.angle_gamma   90.00
#
_symmetry.space_group_name_H-M   'P 1'
#
loop_
_entity.id
_entity.type
_entity.pdbx_description
1 polymer ?
#
loop_
_entity_poly.entity_id
_entity_poly.type
_entity_poly.pdbx_seq_one_letter_code
_entity_poly.pdbx_strand_id
1 'polypeptide(L)'
;MRKIRRNRVVPFLAPLMCIGVMSGAVLAETVKLTLLGVGDIYNFAGDGDQGGFARLNAVAKAERAANPNMLYLFDGDMLSPSILSGFDKGQNTIDLTNLVPFDLAVPGNHEFDFGPANFLEKMAASKYPWAAINITNADGSPIVGLGGVVVKDMGGLKVALIPVGQDTSPGVSSTGDLKFLPTVDMAIAAAKAAREGGADLVVGVVQTDQENDRALIRSKAFDVVLSGDDHSYGTSYDGITAYVETSIDGRYLSPIDLTVEVGEKDGKRTISWRPMFRFIDTATVTPDPESQKMADGFQKMLDDTLNVEIGVTEGPMDSRRNVVRGEESAMGNLIADAIRDVTGADVAIANGGGIRADRTYDAGATLTRRDILTELPFGNVTVVTELPGAQILAALENGFSQVEKGSGRFPQISGMEVVYDPTAEAGSRISSVKIGTAALDPDATYKLATNDYILGGGDGYAALGGGKILTNTGGGNLMANDVMAYIEKSGGVTARVEGRIKVLGQ
;
A
#
# COMPACT_ATOMS: atom_id res chain seq x y z
N MET A 1 -73.78 79.88 48.23
CA MET A 1 -73.24 79.26 46.97
C MET A 1 -71.74 79.12 47.12
N ARG A 2 -71.24 77.91 47.45
CA ARG A 2 -69.78 77.67 47.68
C ARG A 2 -69.23 76.92 46.45
N LYS A 3 -68.17 77.54 45.80
CA LYS A 3 -67.44 76.93 44.72
C LYS A 3 -66.40 76.00 45.28
N ILE A 4 -66.47 74.71 44.81
CA ILE A 4 -65.51 73.68 45.18
C ILE A 4 -64.41 73.74 44.07
N ARG A 5 -63.17 73.95 44.51
CA ARG A 5 -61.97 73.86 43.63
C ARG A 5 -61.58 72.38 43.57
N ARG A 6 -61.51 71.84 42.38
CA ARG A 6 -60.93 70.54 42.11
C ARG A 6 -59.41 70.68 41.84
N ASN A 7 -58.58 70.09 42.70
CA ASN A 7 -57.17 69.90 42.51
C ASN A 7 -56.94 68.78 41.46
N ARG A 8 -56.26 69.08 40.40
CA ARG A 8 -55.75 68.05 39.43
C ARG A 8 -54.39 67.55 39.94
N VAL A 9 -54.30 66.28 40.26
CA VAL A 9 -53.06 65.53 40.51
C VAL A 9 -52.58 65.07 39.11
N VAL A 10 -51.39 65.48 38.73
CA VAL A 10 -50.70 64.99 37.54
C VAL A 10 -49.85 63.81 37.94
N PRO A 11 -49.99 62.62 37.35
CA PRO A 11 -49.06 61.55 37.62
C PRO A 11 -47.79 61.73 36.89
N PHE A 12 -46.64 61.71 37.54
CA PHE A 12 -45.32 61.64 36.97
C PHE A 12 -45.11 60.19 36.46
N LEU A 13 -45.11 59.98 35.11
CA LEU A 13 -44.63 58.77 34.49
C LEU A 13 -43.11 58.83 34.43
N ALA A 14 -42.42 57.97 35.19
CA ALA A 14 -41.01 57.69 35.02
C ALA A 14 -40.81 56.75 33.78
N PRO A 15 -39.89 57.03 32.86
CA PRO A 15 -39.62 56.12 31.78
C PRO A 15 -38.84 54.90 32.29
N LEU A 16 -39.44 53.72 32.19
CA LEU A 16 -38.76 52.44 32.38
C LEU A 16 -37.79 52.20 31.20
N MET A 17 -36.52 52.41 31.45
CA MET A 17 -35.46 52.14 30.45
C MET A 17 -35.26 50.63 30.39
N CYS A 18 -35.91 49.95 29.44
CA CYS A 18 -35.60 48.58 29.08
C CYS A 18 -34.23 48.56 28.45
N ILE A 19 -33.20 48.14 29.22
CA ILE A 19 -31.90 47.73 28.66
C ILE A 19 -32.15 46.40 27.96
N GLY A 20 -32.41 46.48 26.68
CA GLY A 20 -32.39 45.29 25.80
C GLY A 20 -30.97 44.78 25.76
N VAL A 21 -30.71 43.63 26.42
CA VAL A 21 -29.50 42.86 26.18
C VAL A 21 -29.64 42.33 24.73
N MET A 22 -29.01 43.04 23.79
CA MET A 22 -28.79 42.49 22.46
C MET A 22 -27.82 41.30 22.64
N SER A 23 -28.37 40.09 22.75
CA SER A 23 -27.61 38.88 22.47
C SER A 23 -27.16 39.01 21.00
N GLY A 24 -25.95 39.52 20.80
CA GLY A 24 -25.31 39.48 19.48
C GLY A 24 -25.29 38.00 19.05
N ALA A 25 -26.07 37.64 18.07
CA ALA A 25 -25.85 36.38 17.37
C ALA A 25 -24.42 36.44 16.84
N VAL A 26 -23.51 35.69 17.45
CA VAL A 26 -22.20 35.43 16.87
C VAL A 26 -22.49 34.77 15.53
N LEU A 27 -22.16 35.48 14.44
CA LEU A 27 -22.29 34.91 13.11
C LEU A 27 -21.39 33.68 13.06
N ALA A 28 -21.96 32.52 12.75
CA ALA A 28 -21.18 31.31 12.55
C ALA A 28 -20.17 31.58 11.41
N GLU A 29 -18.89 31.35 11.68
CA GLU A 29 -17.85 31.43 10.67
C GLU A 29 -17.87 30.14 9.85
N THR A 30 -17.92 30.28 8.52
CA THR A 30 -17.88 29.13 7.61
C THR A 30 -16.47 28.99 7.04
N VAL A 31 -15.83 27.84 7.30
CA VAL A 31 -14.52 27.48 6.74
C VAL A 31 -14.72 26.35 5.74
N LYS A 32 -14.07 26.48 4.58
CA LYS A 32 -14.01 25.44 3.56
C LYS A 32 -12.66 24.75 3.66
N LEU A 33 -12.65 23.43 3.76
CA LEU A 33 -11.47 22.58 3.79
C LEU A 33 -11.59 21.54 2.68
N THR A 34 -10.53 21.31 1.92
CA THR A 34 -10.45 20.21 0.93
C THR A 34 -9.40 19.22 1.37
N LEU A 35 -9.76 17.94 1.42
CA LEU A 35 -8.85 16.82 1.66
C LEU A 35 -8.74 16.00 0.39
N LEU A 36 -7.51 15.78 -0.09
CA LEU A 36 -7.20 14.90 -1.21
C LEU A 36 -6.25 13.82 -0.72
N GLY A 37 -6.77 12.60 -0.52
CA GLY A 37 -6.02 11.39 -0.26
C GLY A 37 -5.61 10.71 -1.56
N VAL A 38 -4.41 10.13 -1.58
CA VAL A 38 -3.90 9.27 -2.64
C VAL A 38 -2.99 8.20 -2.04
N GLY A 39 -3.03 6.99 -2.56
CA GLY A 39 -2.19 5.86 -2.16
C GLY A 39 -1.97 4.89 -3.31
N ASP A 40 -1.21 3.83 -3.06
CA ASP A 40 -1.03 2.70 -3.98
C ASP A 40 -0.56 3.12 -5.38
N ILE A 41 0.47 3.98 -5.47
CA ILE A 41 0.97 4.55 -6.72
C ILE A 41 2.21 3.79 -7.20
N TYR A 42 2.03 2.72 -7.95
CA TYR A 42 3.11 1.85 -8.44
C TYR A 42 3.59 2.23 -9.82
N ASN A 43 2.68 2.70 -10.68
CA ASN A 43 2.99 3.11 -12.04
C ASN A 43 3.17 4.63 -12.12
N PHE A 44 4.43 5.09 -12.10
CA PHE A 44 4.76 6.51 -12.14
C PHE A 44 4.25 7.23 -13.39
N ALA A 45 4.16 6.54 -14.54
CA ALA A 45 3.70 7.09 -15.81
C ALA A 45 2.17 7.03 -15.98
N GLY A 46 1.49 6.19 -15.20
CA GLY A 46 0.09 5.85 -15.41
C GLY A 46 -0.11 4.77 -16.49
N ASP A 47 -1.37 4.41 -16.74
CA ASP A 47 -1.77 3.43 -17.73
C ASP A 47 -2.51 4.13 -18.88
N GLY A 48 -1.84 4.26 -20.03
CA GLY A 48 -2.36 5.02 -21.17
C GLY A 48 -2.58 6.50 -20.85
N ASP A 49 -3.84 6.92 -20.84
CA ASP A 49 -4.25 8.29 -20.56
C ASP A 49 -4.78 8.49 -19.12
N GLN A 50 -4.63 7.51 -18.22
CA GLN A 50 -5.18 7.52 -16.86
C GLN A 50 -4.09 7.28 -15.80
N GLY A 51 -4.20 7.95 -14.64
CA GLY A 51 -3.28 7.79 -13.53
C GLY A 51 -1.90 8.41 -13.72
N GLY A 52 -0.96 8.02 -12.85
CA GLY A 52 0.42 8.47 -12.83
C GLY A 52 0.65 9.85 -12.21
N PHE A 53 1.90 10.11 -11.80
CA PHE A 53 2.22 11.32 -11.03
C PHE A 53 2.01 12.62 -11.80
N ALA A 54 2.10 12.63 -13.14
CA ALA A 54 1.90 13.84 -13.91
C ALA A 54 0.46 14.36 -13.82
N ARG A 55 -0.53 13.47 -13.80
CA ARG A 55 -1.94 13.83 -13.60
C ARG A 55 -2.28 14.09 -12.15
N LEU A 56 -1.74 13.30 -11.22
CA LEU A 56 -1.88 13.53 -9.78
C LEU A 56 -1.39 14.93 -9.39
N ASN A 57 -0.19 15.29 -9.84
CA ASN A 57 0.41 16.58 -9.57
C ASN A 57 -0.39 17.74 -10.19
N ALA A 58 -0.97 17.54 -11.38
CA ALA A 58 -1.87 18.52 -11.99
C ALA A 58 -3.11 18.78 -11.13
N VAL A 59 -3.76 17.70 -10.64
CA VAL A 59 -4.93 17.81 -9.75
C VAL A 59 -4.54 18.50 -8.44
N ALA A 60 -3.47 18.06 -7.78
CA ALA A 60 -3.04 18.66 -6.51
C ALA A 60 -2.70 20.16 -6.65
N LYS A 61 -2.05 20.58 -7.75
CA LYS A 61 -1.81 22.02 -8.05
C LYS A 61 -3.13 22.77 -8.25
N ALA A 62 -4.08 22.20 -8.99
CA ALA A 62 -5.38 22.81 -9.23
C ALA A 62 -6.20 22.98 -7.94
N GLU A 63 -6.23 21.95 -7.09
CA GLU A 63 -6.93 21.96 -5.81
C GLU A 63 -6.33 22.99 -4.84
N ARG A 64 -4.99 23.07 -4.74
CA ARG A 64 -4.31 24.09 -3.93
C ARG A 64 -4.58 25.50 -4.42
N ALA A 65 -4.68 25.69 -5.73
CA ALA A 65 -5.04 27.00 -6.32
C ALA A 65 -6.50 27.38 -6.05
N ALA A 66 -7.40 26.39 -6.00
CA ALA A 66 -8.83 26.61 -5.77
C ALA A 66 -9.17 26.86 -4.29
N ASN A 67 -8.46 26.20 -3.37
CA ASN A 67 -8.69 26.32 -1.93
C ASN A 67 -7.37 26.40 -1.15
N PRO A 68 -7.04 27.52 -0.47
CA PRO A 68 -5.83 27.64 0.35
C PRO A 68 -5.85 26.69 1.57
N ASN A 69 -7.05 26.24 2.02
CA ASN A 69 -7.22 25.25 3.07
C ASN A 69 -7.36 23.83 2.46
N MET A 70 -6.44 23.45 1.60
CA MET A 70 -6.36 22.10 1.01
C MET A 70 -5.22 21.35 1.65
N LEU A 71 -5.44 20.05 1.95
CA LEU A 71 -4.42 19.09 2.36
C LEU A 71 -4.29 18.01 1.30
N TYR A 72 -3.07 17.76 0.84
CA TYR A 72 -2.69 16.69 -0.06
C TYR A 72 -1.99 15.61 0.76
N LEU A 73 -2.62 14.45 0.92
CA LEU A 73 -2.27 13.44 1.89
C LEU A 73 -1.96 12.12 1.15
N PHE A 74 -0.88 11.48 1.55
CA PHE A 74 -0.48 10.18 1.01
C PHE A 74 -0.71 9.09 2.05
N ASP A 75 -1.48 8.07 1.69
CA ASP A 75 -1.92 7.00 2.57
C ASP A 75 -1.25 5.64 2.30
N GLY A 76 -0.05 5.67 1.69
CA GLY A 76 0.87 4.52 1.62
C GLY A 76 1.08 3.97 0.22
N ASP A 77 2.19 3.24 0.07
CA ASP A 77 2.55 2.40 -1.07
C ASP A 77 2.88 3.13 -2.38
N MET A 78 4.14 3.56 -2.51
CA MET A 78 4.64 4.13 -3.76
C MET A 78 6.10 3.77 -4.10
N LEU A 79 6.91 3.29 -3.13
CA LEU A 79 8.33 3.04 -3.41
C LEU A 79 8.54 1.76 -4.21
N SER A 80 7.60 0.81 -4.12
CA SER A 80 7.59 -0.51 -4.75
C SER A 80 6.14 -0.99 -4.91
N PRO A 81 5.85 -1.99 -5.76
CA PRO A 81 6.69 -2.54 -6.82
C PRO A 81 6.57 -1.77 -8.13
N SER A 82 7.67 -1.58 -8.82
CA SER A 82 7.68 -1.14 -10.22
C SER A 82 8.97 -1.63 -10.89
N ILE A 83 8.99 -1.63 -12.24
CA ILE A 83 10.23 -1.96 -12.94
C ILE A 83 11.37 -1.03 -12.50
N LEU A 84 11.08 0.25 -12.37
CA LEU A 84 12.09 1.25 -12.04
C LEU A 84 12.56 1.12 -10.60
N SER A 85 11.67 0.76 -9.67
CA SER A 85 12.04 0.55 -8.27
C SER A 85 13.04 -0.60 -8.07
N GLY A 86 13.08 -1.58 -8.97
CA GLY A 86 14.12 -2.61 -8.98
C GLY A 86 15.53 -2.05 -9.19
N PHE A 87 15.67 -0.88 -9.83
CA PHE A 87 16.96 -0.21 -10.09
C PHE A 87 17.27 0.90 -9.09
N ASP A 88 16.28 1.79 -8.82
CA ASP A 88 16.48 3.01 -8.04
C ASP A 88 15.86 2.96 -6.63
N LYS A 89 15.25 1.80 -6.29
CA LYS A 89 14.62 1.53 -4.98
C LYS A 89 13.61 2.61 -4.59
N GLY A 90 12.84 3.08 -5.57
CA GLY A 90 11.77 4.07 -5.37
C GLY A 90 12.24 5.53 -5.42
N GLN A 91 13.46 5.83 -5.87
CA GLN A 91 13.93 7.22 -5.98
C GLN A 91 13.10 8.02 -6.99
N ASN A 92 12.68 7.40 -8.09
CA ASN A 92 11.85 8.02 -9.12
C ASN A 92 10.53 8.57 -8.55
N THR A 93 9.88 7.86 -7.64
CA THR A 93 8.62 8.31 -7.03
C THR A 93 8.86 9.48 -6.07
N ILE A 94 9.96 9.47 -5.31
CA ILE A 94 10.37 10.61 -4.47
C ILE A 94 10.67 11.85 -5.31
N ASP A 95 11.36 11.70 -6.44
CA ASP A 95 11.66 12.83 -7.32
C ASP A 95 10.38 13.45 -7.90
N LEU A 96 9.42 12.62 -8.34
CA LEU A 96 8.13 13.07 -8.87
C LEU A 96 7.23 13.71 -7.80
N THR A 97 7.18 13.15 -6.59
CA THR A 97 6.39 13.70 -5.49
C THR A 97 7.01 14.97 -4.92
N ASN A 98 8.33 15.13 -5.00
CA ASN A 98 9.04 16.35 -4.63
C ASN A 98 8.73 17.57 -5.53
N LEU A 99 8.12 17.37 -6.72
CA LEU A 99 7.63 18.46 -7.57
C LEU A 99 6.35 19.08 -6.99
N VAL A 100 5.50 18.27 -6.35
CA VAL A 100 4.28 18.71 -5.67
C VAL A 100 4.17 17.98 -4.33
N PRO A 101 4.90 18.44 -3.29
CA PRO A 101 5.01 17.74 -2.02
C PRO A 101 3.67 17.51 -1.33
N PHE A 102 3.53 16.36 -0.69
CA PHE A 102 2.42 16.07 0.22
C PHE A 102 2.46 16.95 1.47
N ASP A 103 1.32 17.15 2.10
CA ASP A 103 1.23 17.79 3.41
C ASP A 103 1.53 16.81 4.55
N LEU A 104 1.34 15.51 4.29
CA LEU A 104 1.71 14.37 5.12
C LEU A 104 1.74 13.11 4.27
N ALA A 105 2.71 12.22 4.53
CA ALA A 105 2.78 10.88 3.97
C ALA A 105 2.80 9.83 5.07
N VAL A 106 2.10 8.71 4.85
CA VAL A 106 2.09 7.53 5.71
C VAL A 106 2.79 6.39 4.97
N PRO A 107 3.70 5.64 5.61
CA PRO A 107 4.27 4.46 4.98
C PRO A 107 3.29 3.29 4.98
N GLY A 108 3.12 2.65 3.83
CA GLY A 108 2.50 1.34 3.70
C GLY A 108 3.52 0.20 3.79
N ASN A 109 3.12 -1.01 3.40
CA ASN A 109 4.03 -2.15 3.41
C ASN A 109 5.09 -2.06 2.31
N HIS A 110 4.75 -1.52 1.15
CA HIS A 110 5.67 -1.41 0.01
C HIS A 110 6.76 -0.34 0.17
N GLU A 111 6.69 0.50 1.18
CA GLU A 111 7.81 1.35 1.58
C GLU A 111 8.98 0.55 2.17
N PHE A 112 8.74 -0.67 2.66
CA PHE A 112 9.73 -1.53 3.30
C PHE A 112 10.25 -2.68 2.43
N ASP A 113 9.85 -2.81 1.18
CA ASP A 113 10.28 -3.93 0.31
C ASP A 113 11.80 -4.00 0.13
N PHE A 114 12.47 -2.84 0.12
CA PHE A 114 13.93 -2.72 0.07
C PHE A 114 14.58 -2.56 1.46
N GLY A 115 13.85 -2.87 2.51
CA GLY A 115 14.29 -2.80 3.90
C GLY A 115 14.19 -1.41 4.54
N PRO A 116 14.26 -1.35 5.89
CA PRO A 116 14.10 -0.10 6.64
C PRO A 116 15.13 0.97 6.29
N ALA A 117 16.37 0.59 6.00
CA ALA A 117 17.42 1.54 5.64
C ALA A 117 17.10 2.31 4.36
N ASN A 118 16.52 1.63 3.35
CA ASN A 118 16.07 2.28 2.12
C ASN A 118 14.91 3.25 2.41
N PHE A 119 13.91 2.82 3.19
CA PHE A 119 12.80 3.71 3.56
C PHE A 119 13.31 4.98 4.26
N LEU A 120 14.23 4.87 5.22
CA LEU A 120 14.80 6.02 5.90
C LEU A 120 15.57 6.95 4.96
N GLU A 121 16.28 6.40 3.97
CA GLU A 121 16.96 7.17 2.92
C GLU A 121 15.95 7.96 2.08
N LYS A 122 14.87 7.30 1.61
CA LYS A 122 13.82 7.93 0.79
C LYS A 122 13.02 8.96 1.58
N MET A 123 12.73 8.67 2.85
CA MET A 123 12.13 9.62 3.77
C MET A 123 12.99 10.89 3.91
N ALA A 124 14.31 10.75 4.07
CA ALA A 124 15.23 11.87 4.16
C ALA A 124 15.36 12.67 2.85
N ALA A 125 15.16 12.03 1.68
CA ALA A 125 15.15 12.67 0.36
C ALA A 125 13.84 13.38 0.04
N SER A 126 12.76 13.11 0.78
CA SER A 126 11.44 13.70 0.58
C SER A 126 11.39 15.16 1.07
N LYS A 127 10.70 16.02 0.33
CA LYS A 127 10.42 17.42 0.71
C LYS A 127 9.14 17.58 1.53
N TYR A 128 8.63 16.51 2.09
CA TYR A 128 7.39 16.45 2.88
C TYR A 128 7.57 15.52 4.09
N PRO A 129 6.76 15.73 5.14
CA PRO A 129 6.87 14.91 6.34
C PRO A 129 6.26 13.52 6.12
N TRP A 130 6.96 12.51 6.62
CA TRP A 130 6.42 11.16 6.83
C TRP A 130 6.04 10.98 8.29
N ALA A 131 4.95 10.26 8.55
CA ALA A 131 4.48 9.99 9.91
C ALA A 131 3.76 8.64 10.01
N ALA A 132 3.94 7.97 11.16
CA ALA A 132 3.17 6.80 11.57
C ALA A 132 3.23 6.67 13.09
N ILE A 133 2.08 6.55 13.76
CA ILE A 133 2.03 6.47 15.22
C ILE A 133 2.28 5.06 15.76
N ASN A 134 2.20 4.06 14.90
CA ASN A 134 2.25 2.64 15.27
C ASN A 134 3.52 1.92 14.81
N ILE A 135 4.50 2.63 14.22
CA ILE A 135 5.76 2.04 13.76
C ILE A 135 6.91 2.55 14.63
N THR A 136 7.68 1.62 15.20
CA THR A 136 8.79 1.95 16.12
C THR A 136 10.02 1.09 15.84
N ASN A 137 11.14 1.50 16.40
CA ASN A 137 12.35 0.65 16.47
C ASN A 137 12.08 -0.62 17.29
N ALA A 138 12.97 -1.62 17.19
CA ALA A 138 12.91 -2.89 17.92
C ALA A 138 12.76 -2.74 19.44
N ASP A 139 13.36 -1.70 20.01
CA ASP A 139 13.30 -1.37 21.43
C ASP A 139 12.07 -0.57 21.86
N GLY A 140 11.19 -0.21 20.89
CA GLY A 140 9.99 0.60 21.09
C GLY A 140 10.25 2.12 21.06
N SER A 141 11.49 2.55 20.81
CA SER A 141 11.80 3.98 20.62
C SER A 141 11.26 4.50 19.29
N PRO A 142 10.94 5.81 19.19
CA PRO A 142 10.53 6.42 17.93
C PRO A 142 11.61 6.31 16.85
N ILE A 143 11.19 6.15 15.60
CA ILE A 143 12.09 6.21 14.44
C ILE A 143 12.44 7.68 14.17
N VAL A 144 13.73 7.99 14.05
CA VAL A 144 14.20 9.35 13.80
C VAL A 144 13.70 9.83 12.42
N GLY A 145 13.04 10.97 12.39
CA GLY A 145 12.48 11.56 11.19
C GLY A 145 11.04 11.12 10.87
N LEU A 146 10.57 10.00 11.43
CA LEU A 146 9.17 9.59 11.31
C LEU A 146 8.33 10.31 12.36
N GLY A 147 7.34 11.10 11.91
CA GLY A 147 6.47 11.90 12.79
C GLY A 147 5.37 11.06 13.45
N GLY A 148 4.68 11.68 14.40
CA GLY A 148 3.46 11.16 15.01
C GLY A 148 2.21 11.92 14.54
N VAL A 149 1.23 12.09 15.44
CA VAL A 149 0.03 12.92 15.18
C VAL A 149 0.43 14.35 14.81
N VAL A 150 -0.15 14.85 13.73
CA VAL A 150 0.10 16.21 13.23
C VAL A 150 -1.15 17.05 13.39
N VAL A 151 -1.06 18.22 14.03
CA VAL A 151 -2.19 19.17 14.11
C VAL A 151 -1.87 20.38 13.22
N LYS A 152 -2.75 20.66 12.26
CA LYS A 152 -2.63 21.80 11.36
C LYS A 152 -3.73 22.83 11.63
N ASP A 153 -3.40 24.11 11.53
CA ASP A 153 -4.39 25.19 11.48
C ASP A 153 -4.84 25.38 10.03
N MET A 154 -6.11 25.18 9.79
CA MET A 154 -6.73 25.26 8.47
C MET A 154 -7.84 26.31 8.49
N GLY A 155 -7.45 27.58 8.38
CA GLY A 155 -8.40 28.70 8.44
C GLY A 155 -9.06 28.84 9.82
N GLY A 156 -8.29 28.68 10.88
CA GLY A 156 -8.75 28.75 12.27
C GLY A 156 -9.36 27.43 12.79
N LEU A 157 -9.38 26.35 11.99
CA LEU A 157 -9.74 25.01 12.43
C LEU A 157 -8.50 24.22 12.83
N LYS A 158 -8.51 23.59 13.99
CA LYS A 158 -7.49 22.61 14.41
C LYS A 158 -7.82 21.25 13.81
N VAL A 159 -7.13 20.88 12.74
CA VAL A 159 -7.29 19.59 12.06
C VAL A 159 -6.18 18.64 12.54
N ALA A 160 -6.55 17.58 13.26
CA ALA A 160 -5.62 16.54 13.66
C ALA A 160 -5.56 15.45 12.59
N LEU A 161 -4.36 15.17 12.08
CA LEU A 161 -4.06 14.08 11.15
C LEU A 161 -3.51 12.91 11.99
N ILE A 162 -4.13 11.75 11.88
CA ILE A 162 -3.77 10.51 12.58
C ILE A 162 -3.16 9.56 11.55
N PRO A 163 -1.82 9.54 11.42
CA PRO A 163 -1.14 8.69 10.45
C PRO A 163 -0.91 7.29 11.02
N VAL A 164 -1.33 6.25 10.30
CA VAL A 164 -1.23 4.86 10.76
C VAL A 164 -0.88 3.92 9.61
N GLY A 165 0.20 3.16 9.75
CA GLY A 165 0.57 2.09 8.82
C GLY A 165 -0.10 0.76 9.18
N GLN A 166 -0.07 -0.18 8.25
CA GLN A 166 -0.61 -1.52 8.39
C GLN A 166 0.24 -2.39 9.33
N ASP A 167 -0.35 -2.98 10.37
CA ASP A 167 0.38 -3.82 11.34
C ASP A 167 0.73 -5.22 10.82
N THR A 168 0.15 -5.64 9.69
CA THR A 168 0.48 -6.87 8.99
C THR A 168 1.70 -6.75 8.07
N SER A 169 2.26 -5.55 7.87
CA SER A 169 3.44 -5.29 7.01
C SER A 169 4.63 -6.23 7.27
N PRO A 170 4.96 -6.64 8.51
CA PRO A 170 6.05 -7.60 8.73
C PRO A 170 5.84 -8.98 8.09
N GLY A 171 4.59 -9.34 7.81
CA GLY A 171 4.24 -10.61 7.15
C GLY A 171 4.30 -10.57 5.63
N VAL A 172 4.37 -9.38 5.03
CA VAL A 172 4.23 -9.19 3.58
C VAL A 172 5.33 -8.31 2.95
N SER A 173 6.26 -7.77 3.76
CA SER A 173 7.37 -6.92 3.32
C SER A 173 8.62 -7.10 4.19
N SER A 174 9.74 -6.50 3.79
CA SER A 174 11.06 -6.63 4.44
C SER A 174 11.26 -5.58 5.53
N THR A 175 10.45 -5.64 6.59
CA THR A 175 10.46 -4.62 7.66
C THR A 175 11.63 -4.71 8.65
N GLY A 176 12.50 -5.73 8.54
CA GLY A 176 13.59 -5.96 9.48
C GLY A 176 13.10 -6.11 10.93
N ASP A 177 13.77 -5.43 11.87
CA ASP A 177 13.45 -5.48 13.30
C ASP A 177 12.43 -4.43 13.75
N LEU A 178 11.83 -3.66 12.83
CA LEU A 178 10.81 -2.67 13.17
C LEU A 178 9.60 -3.34 13.79
N LYS A 179 8.97 -2.65 14.74
CA LYS A 179 7.73 -3.09 15.36
C LYS A 179 6.56 -2.31 14.80
N PHE A 180 5.51 -3.05 14.46
CA PHE A 180 4.23 -2.52 14.03
C PHE A 180 3.19 -2.84 15.12
N LEU A 181 2.65 -1.81 15.73
CA LEU A 181 1.64 -1.93 16.77
C LEU A 181 0.25 -2.00 16.14
N PRO A 182 -0.77 -2.55 16.85
CA PRO A 182 -2.11 -2.75 16.28
C PRO A 182 -2.70 -1.48 15.66
N THR A 183 -2.98 -1.52 14.36
CA THR A 183 -3.43 -0.39 13.53
C THR A 183 -4.68 0.26 14.11
N VAL A 184 -5.74 -0.51 14.32
CA VAL A 184 -7.06 0.00 14.73
C VAL A 184 -7.03 0.59 16.13
N ASP A 185 -6.43 -0.12 17.09
CA ASP A 185 -6.40 0.32 18.49
C ASP A 185 -5.60 1.61 18.67
N MET A 186 -4.42 1.68 18.01
CA MET A 186 -3.56 2.86 18.04
C MET A 186 -4.25 4.06 17.40
N ALA A 187 -4.88 3.87 16.24
CA ALA A 187 -5.61 4.91 15.53
C ALA A 187 -6.76 5.48 16.36
N ILE A 188 -7.60 4.62 16.94
CA ILE A 188 -8.75 5.05 17.77
C ILE A 188 -8.29 5.77 19.04
N ALA A 189 -7.25 5.27 19.70
CA ALA A 189 -6.70 5.91 20.90
C ALA A 189 -6.15 7.31 20.59
N ALA A 190 -5.39 7.44 19.50
CA ALA A 190 -4.84 8.72 19.07
C ALA A 190 -5.93 9.71 18.64
N ALA A 191 -6.96 9.25 17.92
CA ALA A 191 -8.09 10.09 17.51
C ALA A 191 -8.86 10.66 18.73
N LYS A 192 -9.11 9.84 19.74
CA LYS A 192 -9.75 10.28 21.01
C LYS A 192 -8.87 11.30 21.74
N ALA A 193 -7.58 11.01 21.87
CA ALA A 193 -6.64 11.93 22.51
C ALA A 193 -6.54 13.28 21.78
N ALA A 194 -6.54 13.27 20.44
CA ALA A 194 -6.57 14.49 19.64
C ALA A 194 -7.84 15.31 19.87
N ARG A 195 -9.00 14.65 19.97
CA ARG A 195 -10.28 15.30 20.26
C ARG A 195 -10.29 15.91 21.67
N GLU A 196 -9.79 15.19 22.67
CA GLU A 196 -9.63 15.68 24.05
C GLU A 196 -8.62 16.84 24.11
N GLY A 197 -7.60 16.83 23.26
CA GLY A 197 -6.63 17.91 23.06
C GLY A 197 -7.20 19.15 22.34
N GLY A 198 -8.48 19.14 21.96
CA GLY A 198 -9.19 20.27 21.36
C GLY A 198 -9.06 20.36 19.85
N ALA A 199 -8.85 19.25 19.15
CA ALA A 199 -8.97 19.19 17.69
C ALA A 199 -10.44 19.43 17.28
N ASP A 200 -10.64 20.34 16.32
CA ASP A 200 -11.95 20.62 15.74
C ASP A 200 -12.38 19.50 14.77
N LEU A 201 -11.43 18.96 14.00
CA LEU A 201 -11.60 17.80 13.10
C LEU A 201 -10.50 16.78 13.33
N VAL A 202 -10.84 15.51 13.20
CA VAL A 202 -9.91 14.37 13.29
C VAL A 202 -9.96 13.57 11.98
N VAL A 203 -8.83 13.50 11.30
CA VAL A 203 -8.67 12.85 9.99
C VAL A 203 -7.72 11.68 10.14
N GLY A 204 -8.18 10.45 9.87
CA GLY A 204 -7.33 9.29 9.69
C GLY A 204 -6.69 9.33 8.30
N VAL A 205 -5.37 9.13 8.25
CA VAL A 205 -4.61 8.88 7.01
C VAL A 205 -3.97 7.52 7.22
N VAL A 206 -4.52 6.51 6.59
CA VAL A 206 -4.23 5.12 6.99
C VAL A 206 -3.92 4.25 5.79
N GLN A 207 -3.02 3.29 5.99
CA GLN A 207 -2.78 2.20 5.05
C GLN A 207 -3.26 0.93 5.75
N THR A 208 -4.39 0.38 5.34
CA THR A 208 -4.96 -0.80 5.98
C THR A 208 -6.09 -1.42 5.16
N ASP A 209 -6.43 -2.68 5.47
CA ASP A 209 -7.49 -3.43 4.78
C ASP A 209 -8.91 -2.96 5.14
N GLN A 210 -9.89 -3.35 4.31
CA GLN A 210 -11.31 -2.97 4.46
C GLN A 210 -11.93 -3.44 5.78
N GLU A 211 -11.44 -4.49 6.43
CA GLU A 211 -11.98 -4.94 7.72
C GLU A 211 -11.61 -3.93 8.81
N ASN A 212 -10.36 -3.50 8.82
CA ASN A 212 -9.84 -2.47 9.69
C ASN A 212 -10.50 -1.12 9.42
N ASP A 213 -10.68 -0.73 8.15
CA ASP A 213 -11.40 0.49 7.78
C ASP A 213 -12.82 0.53 8.35
N ARG A 214 -13.55 -0.58 8.22
CA ARG A 214 -14.88 -0.71 8.82
C ARG A 214 -14.84 -0.59 10.33
N ALA A 215 -13.77 -1.06 10.98
CA ALA A 215 -13.59 -0.90 12.42
C ALA A 215 -13.34 0.57 12.79
N LEU A 216 -12.49 1.28 12.03
CA LEU A 216 -12.24 2.72 12.21
C LEU A 216 -13.53 3.53 12.04
N ILE A 217 -14.30 3.30 10.98
CA ILE A 217 -15.59 3.97 10.73
C ILE A 217 -16.58 3.69 11.87
N ARG A 218 -16.73 2.43 12.29
CA ARG A 218 -17.63 2.04 13.38
C ARG A 218 -17.25 2.64 14.72
N SER A 219 -15.99 2.97 14.93
CA SER A 219 -15.52 3.59 16.19
C SER A 219 -16.08 4.98 16.46
N LYS A 220 -16.49 5.71 15.39
CA LYS A 220 -16.94 7.11 15.43
C LYS A 220 -15.92 8.09 16.03
N ALA A 221 -14.65 7.70 16.06
CA ALA A 221 -13.57 8.53 16.58
C ALA A 221 -13.07 9.56 15.55
N PHE A 222 -13.33 9.32 14.27
CA PHE A 222 -12.88 10.12 13.15
C PHE A 222 -14.02 10.89 12.49
N ASP A 223 -13.72 12.11 12.00
CA ASP A 223 -14.59 12.86 11.09
C ASP A 223 -14.38 12.38 9.66
N VAL A 224 -13.11 12.12 9.27
CA VAL A 224 -12.75 11.61 7.95
C VAL A 224 -11.73 10.49 8.09
N VAL A 225 -11.83 9.46 7.25
CA VAL A 225 -10.81 8.42 7.06
C VAL A 225 -10.48 8.36 5.57
N LEU A 226 -9.18 8.52 5.25
CA LEU A 226 -8.59 8.29 3.94
C LEU A 226 -7.75 7.04 4.05
N SER A 227 -8.00 6.03 3.22
CA SER A 227 -7.36 4.71 3.29
C SER A 227 -6.84 4.25 1.94
N GLY A 228 -5.70 3.56 1.94
CA GLY A 228 -5.14 2.78 0.84
C GLY A 228 -5.03 1.30 1.20
N ASP A 229 -4.32 0.49 0.42
CA ASP A 229 -4.02 -0.96 0.51
C ASP A 229 -4.87 -1.86 -0.40
N ASP A 230 -6.17 -1.67 -0.44
CA ASP A 230 -7.10 -2.59 -1.15
C ASP A 230 -7.21 -2.34 -2.66
N HIS A 231 -6.56 -1.29 -3.18
CA HIS A 231 -6.59 -0.87 -4.60
C HIS A 231 -8.00 -0.58 -5.14
N SER A 232 -8.99 -0.53 -4.27
CA SER A 232 -10.38 -0.28 -4.65
C SER A 232 -10.70 1.22 -4.63
N TYR A 233 -11.78 1.60 -5.28
CA TYR A 233 -12.30 2.96 -5.19
C TYR A 233 -13.62 2.95 -4.44
N GLY A 234 -13.70 3.74 -3.40
CA GLY A 234 -14.90 3.81 -2.60
C GLY A 234 -15.07 5.12 -1.85
N THR A 235 -16.32 5.55 -1.68
CA THR A 235 -16.67 6.68 -0.82
C THR A 235 -17.90 6.35 0.00
N SER A 236 -17.92 6.76 1.25
CA SER A 236 -19.11 6.61 2.10
C SER A 236 -19.21 7.71 3.15
N TYR A 237 -20.43 7.94 3.65
CA TYR A 237 -20.70 8.82 4.78
C TYR A 237 -21.86 8.26 5.60
N ASP A 238 -21.62 7.96 6.85
CA ASP A 238 -22.62 7.37 7.74
C ASP A 238 -23.34 8.37 8.68
N GLY A 239 -23.15 9.66 8.40
CA GLY A 239 -23.69 10.75 9.21
C GLY A 239 -22.73 11.26 10.28
N ILE A 240 -21.58 10.59 10.49
CA ILE A 240 -20.54 10.96 11.46
C ILE A 240 -19.17 10.93 10.80
N THR A 241 -18.81 9.81 10.14
CA THR A 241 -17.50 9.61 9.53
C THR A 241 -17.65 9.59 8.00
N ALA A 242 -16.91 10.45 7.31
CA ALA A 242 -16.70 10.39 5.87
C ALA A 242 -15.49 9.49 5.58
N TYR A 243 -15.60 8.67 4.54
CA TYR A 243 -14.57 7.72 4.15
C TYR A 243 -14.28 7.79 2.66
N VAL A 244 -13.01 7.70 2.31
CA VAL A 244 -12.52 7.49 0.94
C VAL A 244 -11.51 6.35 0.94
N GLU A 245 -11.75 5.37 0.07
CA GLU A 245 -10.75 4.41 -0.38
C GLU A 245 -10.09 4.98 -1.62
N THR A 246 -8.77 5.19 -1.56
CA THR A 246 -8.02 5.80 -2.64
C THR A 246 -7.62 4.75 -3.67
N SER A 247 -8.07 4.90 -4.88
CA SER A 247 -7.81 4.01 -6.00
C SER A 247 -6.32 3.75 -6.24
N ILE A 248 -6.01 2.70 -6.98
CA ILE A 248 -4.64 2.39 -7.43
C ILE A 248 -4.16 3.37 -8.52
N ASP A 249 -2.84 3.69 -8.53
CA ASP A 249 -2.14 4.49 -9.54
C ASP A 249 -2.74 5.88 -9.80
N GLY A 250 -3.57 6.39 -8.88
CA GLY A 250 -4.25 7.66 -9.06
C GLY A 250 -5.22 7.68 -10.25
N ARG A 251 -5.80 6.55 -10.63
CA ARG A 251 -6.78 6.47 -11.74
C ARG A 251 -8.02 7.28 -11.46
N TYR A 252 -8.53 7.15 -10.24
CA TYR A 252 -9.71 7.87 -9.76
C TYR A 252 -9.37 8.60 -8.48
N LEU A 253 -9.76 9.85 -8.36
CA LEU A 253 -9.52 10.66 -7.17
C LEU A 253 -10.84 11.13 -6.58
N SER A 254 -10.90 11.19 -5.27
CA SER A 254 -12.09 11.68 -4.55
C SER A 254 -11.72 12.78 -3.53
N PRO A 255 -11.52 14.03 -3.99
CA PRO A 255 -11.40 15.13 -3.05
C PRO A 255 -12.66 15.24 -2.20
N ILE A 256 -12.50 15.40 -0.88
CA ILE A 256 -13.59 15.69 0.04
C ILE A 256 -13.58 17.16 0.38
N ASP A 257 -14.64 17.87 -0.01
CA ASP A 257 -14.84 19.26 0.39
C ASP A 257 -15.71 19.29 1.67
N LEU A 258 -15.13 19.79 2.75
CA LEU A 258 -15.84 19.99 4.01
C LEU A 258 -16.28 21.43 4.13
N THR A 259 -17.57 21.66 4.31
CA THR A 259 -18.10 22.96 4.75
C THR A 259 -18.27 22.91 6.24
N VAL A 260 -17.45 23.63 6.98
CA VAL A 260 -17.36 23.62 8.44
C VAL A 260 -17.92 24.92 9.00
N GLU A 261 -18.96 24.81 9.83
CA GLU A 261 -19.58 25.90 10.55
C GLU A 261 -18.99 25.97 11.97
N VAL A 262 -18.32 27.08 12.26
CA VAL A 262 -17.73 27.36 13.57
C VAL A 262 -18.67 28.30 14.31
N GLY A 263 -19.25 27.85 15.38
CA GLY A 263 -20.18 28.64 16.22
C GLY A 263 -19.78 28.63 17.68
N GLU A 264 -20.62 29.27 18.49
CA GLU A 264 -20.52 29.25 19.95
C GLU A 264 -21.88 28.96 20.55
N LYS A 265 -21.92 28.04 21.49
CA LYS A 265 -23.12 27.75 22.28
C LYS A 265 -22.75 27.65 23.79
N ASP A 266 -23.42 28.42 24.59
CA ASP A 266 -23.19 28.45 26.04
C ASP A 266 -21.72 28.75 26.43
N GLY A 267 -21.07 29.66 25.69
CA GLY A 267 -19.67 30.02 25.87
C GLY A 267 -18.67 28.96 25.43
N LYS A 268 -19.11 27.93 24.72
CA LYS A 268 -18.26 26.87 24.16
C LYS A 268 -18.27 26.88 22.65
N ARG A 269 -17.08 26.77 22.06
CA ARG A 269 -16.91 26.59 20.61
C ARG A 269 -17.65 25.32 20.15
N THR A 270 -18.39 25.44 19.06
CA THR A 270 -19.11 24.32 18.44
C THR A 270 -18.68 24.18 16.98
N ILE A 271 -18.51 22.94 16.55
CA ILE A 271 -18.16 22.58 15.18
C ILE A 271 -19.25 21.70 14.61
N SER A 272 -19.73 22.05 13.44
CA SER A 272 -20.57 21.16 12.62
C SER A 272 -20.07 21.23 11.18
N TRP A 273 -20.13 20.12 10.49
CA TRP A 273 -19.57 20.04 9.13
C TRP A 273 -20.40 19.12 8.25
N ARG A 274 -20.22 19.27 6.92
CA ARG A 274 -20.85 18.45 5.90
C ARG A 274 -19.84 18.13 4.80
N PRO A 275 -19.71 16.84 4.39
CA PRO A 275 -18.85 16.43 3.30
C PRO A 275 -19.56 16.59 1.96
N MET A 276 -18.77 16.89 0.94
CA MET A 276 -19.12 16.72 -0.46
C MET A 276 -17.98 15.95 -1.15
N PHE A 277 -18.26 14.75 -1.63
CA PHE A 277 -17.32 13.97 -2.39
C PHE A 277 -17.35 14.41 -3.85
N ARG A 278 -16.18 14.66 -4.43
CA ARG A 278 -16.04 14.87 -5.87
C ARG A 278 -15.41 13.64 -6.48
N PHE A 279 -15.75 13.36 -7.73
CA PHE A 279 -15.14 12.29 -8.51
C PHE A 279 -14.33 12.91 -9.64
N ILE A 280 -13.07 12.53 -9.74
CA ILE A 280 -12.16 12.94 -10.80
C ILE A 280 -11.63 11.68 -11.48
N ASP A 281 -12.04 11.45 -12.72
CA ASP A 281 -11.37 10.50 -13.61
C ASP A 281 -10.15 11.20 -14.20
N THR A 282 -8.96 10.71 -13.87
CA THR A 282 -7.72 11.36 -14.28
C THR A 282 -7.44 11.23 -15.78
N ALA A 283 -8.16 10.37 -16.51
CA ALA A 283 -8.17 10.36 -17.98
C ALA A 283 -8.61 11.71 -18.58
N THR A 284 -9.40 12.48 -17.84
CA THR A 284 -9.86 13.82 -18.26
C THR A 284 -8.91 14.96 -17.87
N VAL A 285 -7.83 14.64 -17.16
CA VAL A 285 -6.90 15.62 -16.61
C VAL A 285 -5.71 15.81 -17.55
N THR A 286 -5.45 17.06 -17.93
CA THR A 286 -4.20 17.39 -18.64
C THR A 286 -3.01 17.25 -17.68
N PRO A 287 -1.99 16.44 -18.00
CA PRO A 287 -0.83 16.24 -17.15
C PRO A 287 -0.08 17.54 -16.84
N ASP A 288 0.49 17.63 -15.66
CA ASP A 288 1.43 18.70 -15.31
C ASP A 288 2.70 18.59 -16.17
N PRO A 289 3.10 19.67 -16.89
CA PRO A 289 4.17 19.57 -17.88
C PRO A 289 5.54 19.21 -17.30
N GLU A 290 5.84 19.67 -16.08
CA GLU A 290 7.12 19.40 -15.42
C GLU A 290 7.21 17.95 -14.97
N SER A 291 6.14 17.45 -14.34
CA SER A 291 6.02 16.05 -13.91
C SER A 291 6.00 15.09 -15.12
N GLN A 292 5.30 15.46 -16.21
CA GLN A 292 5.28 14.66 -17.43
C GLN A 292 6.67 14.56 -18.04
N LYS A 293 7.40 15.68 -18.14
CA LYS A 293 8.77 15.67 -18.67
C LYS A 293 9.71 14.78 -17.87
N MET A 294 9.55 14.75 -16.54
CA MET A 294 10.35 13.88 -15.67
C MET A 294 9.97 12.40 -15.88
N ALA A 295 8.67 12.09 -15.93
CA ALA A 295 8.18 10.75 -16.22
C ALA A 295 8.62 10.24 -17.59
N ASP A 296 8.56 11.08 -18.64
CA ASP A 296 9.07 10.76 -19.99
C ASP A 296 10.57 10.45 -19.97
N GLY A 297 11.34 11.16 -19.13
CA GLY A 297 12.77 10.90 -18.94
C GLY A 297 13.03 9.52 -18.35
N PHE A 298 12.28 9.13 -17.33
CA PHE A 298 12.34 7.80 -16.72
C PHE A 298 11.88 6.72 -17.71
N GLN A 299 10.79 6.96 -18.44
CA GLN A 299 10.30 6.02 -19.46
C GLN A 299 11.33 5.78 -20.56
N LYS A 300 11.96 6.88 -21.08
CA LYS A 300 13.00 6.76 -22.07
C LYS A 300 14.21 5.96 -21.57
N MET A 301 14.65 6.18 -20.33
CA MET A 301 15.74 5.42 -19.72
C MET A 301 15.40 3.92 -19.64
N LEU A 302 14.15 3.58 -19.26
CA LEU A 302 13.69 2.20 -19.26
C LEU A 302 13.65 1.60 -20.69
N ASP A 303 13.14 2.36 -21.66
CA ASP A 303 13.04 1.90 -23.05
C ASP A 303 14.41 1.61 -23.65
N ASP A 304 15.37 2.51 -23.45
CA ASP A 304 16.74 2.36 -23.96
C ASP A 304 17.47 1.14 -23.35
N THR A 305 17.09 0.73 -22.13
CA THR A 305 17.79 -0.32 -21.37
C THR A 305 17.10 -1.68 -21.46
N LEU A 306 15.79 -1.71 -21.60
CA LEU A 306 14.97 -2.90 -21.32
C LEU A 306 14.35 -3.55 -22.57
N ASN A 307 14.32 -2.89 -23.73
CA ASN A 307 13.75 -3.46 -24.95
C ASN A 307 14.74 -4.38 -25.70
N VAL A 308 15.63 -5.06 -24.94
CA VAL A 308 16.55 -6.06 -25.48
C VAL A 308 15.83 -7.40 -25.50
N GLU A 309 15.71 -8.00 -26.69
CA GLU A 309 15.16 -9.35 -26.84
C GLU A 309 16.08 -10.39 -26.19
N ILE A 310 15.52 -11.31 -25.41
CA ILE A 310 16.26 -12.36 -24.70
C ILE A 310 15.84 -13.77 -25.07
N GLY A 311 14.69 -13.94 -25.72
CA GLY A 311 14.23 -15.24 -26.21
C GLY A 311 12.81 -15.22 -26.73
N VAL A 312 12.35 -16.36 -27.22
CA VAL A 312 11.00 -16.57 -27.76
C VAL A 312 10.33 -17.72 -27.02
N THR A 313 9.04 -17.58 -26.72
CA THR A 313 8.26 -18.63 -26.06
C THR A 313 7.87 -19.73 -27.04
N GLU A 314 8.06 -21.01 -26.71
CA GLU A 314 7.55 -22.13 -27.53
C GLU A 314 6.03 -22.33 -27.33
N GLY A 315 5.53 -22.09 -26.11
CA GLY A 315 4.12 -22.24 -25.75
C GLY A 315 3.55 -21.01 -25.08
N PRO A 316 2.24 -20.97 -24.85
CA PRO A 316 1.62 -19.86 -24.13
C PRO A 316 2.04 -19.87 -22.65
N MET A 317 2.21 -18.67 -22.08
CA MET A 317 2.51 -18.50 -20.65
C MET A 317 1.49 -17.59 -20.00
N ASP A 318 1.19 -17.84 -18.74
CA ASP A 318 0.19 -17.09 -17.97
C ASP A 318 0.80 -16.68 -16.62
N SER A 319 0.87 -15.37 -16.37
CA SER A 319 1.32 -14.80 -15.11
C SER A 319 0.20 -14.09 -14.35
N ARG A 320 -1.05 -14.23 -14.82
CA ARG A 320 -2.18 -13.58 -14.14
C ARG A 320 -2.25 -14.02 -12.68
N ARG A 321 -2.58 -13.05 -11.82
CA ARG A 321 -2.58 -13.19 -10.37
C ARG A 321 -3.35 -14.43 -9.88
N ASN A 322 -4.53 -14.69 -10.45
CA ASN A 322 -5.34 -15.84 -10.08
C ASN A 322 -4.71 -17.19 -10.48
N VAL A 323 -3.87 -17.20 -11.53
CA VAL A 323 -3.15 -18.39 -11.99
C VAL A 323 -1.93 -18.65 -11.13
N VAL A 324 -0.98 -17.70 -11.05
CA VAL A 324 0.28 -17.88 -10.31
C VAL A 324 0.08 -18.04 -8.80
N ARG A 325 -1.09 -17.70 -8.27
CA ARG A 325 -1.44 -17.84 -6.84
C ARG A 325 -2.46 -18.95 -6.54
N GLY A 326 -2.83 -19.75 -7.53
CA GLY A 326 -3.83 -20.80 -7.35
C GLY A 326 -3.51 -22.13 -8.02
N GLU A 327 -2.63 -22.11 -9.03
CA GLU A 327 -2.29 -23.30 -9.80
C GLU A 327 -0.86 -23.22 -10.36
N GLU A 328 -0.36 -24.34 -10.92
CA GLU A 328 0.90 -24.39 -11.64
C GLU A 328 0.84 -23.47 -12.86
N SER A 329 1.86 -22.65 -13.06
CA SER A 329 1.97 -21.72 -14.18
C SER A 329 3.26 -21.95 -14.97
N ALA A 330 3.19 -21.84 -16.31
CA ALA A 330 4.39 -21.91 -17.17
C ALA A 330 5.39 -20.79 -16.82
N MET A 331 4.93 -19.58 -16.47
CA MET A 331 5.78 -18.51 -15.97
C MET A 331 6.41 -18.87 -14.63
N GLY A 332 5.63 -19.43 -13.71
CA GLY A 332 6.12 -19.91 -12.42
C GLY A 332 7.17 -21.02 -12.59
N ASN A 333 6.92 -21.96 -13.49
CA ASN A 333 7.87 -23.02 -13.82
C ASN A 333 9.18 -22.46 -14.40
N LEU A 334 9.12 -21.48 -15.33
CA LEU A 334 10.29 -20.79 -15.86
C LEU A 334 11.16 -20.19 -14.76
N ILE A 335 10.53 -19.45 -13.84
CA ILE A 335 11.24 -18.77 -12.74
C ILE A 335 11.88 -19.79 -11.80
N ALA A 336 11.13 -20.81 -11.38
CA ALA A 336 11.63 -21.83 -10.50
C ALA A 336 12.74 -22.68 -11.14
N ASP A 337 12.63 -22.99 -12.44
CA ASP A 337 13.69 -23.70 -13.19
C ASP A 337 14.96 -22.87 -13.30
N ALA A 338 14.83 -21.58 -13.59
CA ALA A 338 15.97 -20.68 -13.72
C ALA A 338 16.79 -20.59 -12.42
N ILE A 339 16.13 -20.34 -11.26
CA ILE A 339 16.85 -20.25 -9.98
C ILE A 339 17.42 -21.60 -9.55
N ARG A 340 16.78 -22.70 -9.91
CA ARG A 340 17.34 -24.04 -9.67
C ARG A 340 18.55 -24.34 -10.55
N ASP A 341 18.48 -24.03 -11.85
CA ASP A 341 19.58 -24.29 -12.81
C ASP A 341 20.84 -23.48 -12.44
N VAL A 342 20.69 -22.18 -12.20
CA VAL A 342 21.83 -21.28 -11.95
C VAL A 342 22.54 -21.62 -10.63
N THR A 343 21.80 -22.15 -9.66
CA THR A 343 22.33 -22.48 -8.32
C THR A 343 22.79 -23.93 -8.21
N GLY A 344 22.40 -24.81 -9.13
CA GLY A 344 22.61 -26.24 -9.04
C GLY A 344 21.91 -26.87 -7.82
N ALA A 345 20.82 -26.30 -7.36
CA ALA A 345 20.03 -26.82 -6.25
C ALA A 345 19.24 -28.07 -6.66
N ASP A 346 18.89 -28.92 -5.68
CA ASP A 346 18.06 -30.11 -5.91
C ASP A 346 16.64 -29.72 -6.27
N VAL A 347 16.11 -28.71 -5.56
CA VAL A 347 14.74 -28.20 -5.72
C VAL A 347 14.70 -26.68 -5.65
N ALA A 348 13.61 -26.08 -6.16
CA ALA A 348 13.35 -24.66 -5.99
C ALA A 348 11.91 -24.37 -5.62
N ILE A 349 11.69 -23.31 -4.86
CA ILE A 349 10.39 -22.73 -4.52
C ILE A 349 10.45 -21.22 -4.78
N ALA A 350 9.54 -20.73 -5.61
CA ALA A 350 9.26 -19.31 -5.77
C ALA A 350 7.81 -19.02 -5.37
N ASN A 351 7.55 -17.96 -4.62
CA ASN A 351 6.19 -17.60 -4.22
C ASN A 351 5.46 -16.89 -5.36
N GLY A 352 4.20 -17.27 -5.62
CA GLY A 352 3.36 -16.66 -6.66
C GLY A 352 3.12 -15.14 -6.44
N GLY A 353 3.26 -14.68 -5.19
CA GLY A 353 3.22 -13.26 -4.84
C GLY A 353 4.35 -12.42 -5.42
N GLY A 354 5.50 -13.05 -5.72
CA GLY A 354 6.64 -12.41 -6.38
C GLY A 354 6.45 -12.16 -7.88
N ILE A 355 5.43 -12.77 -8.52
CA ILE A 355 5.17 -12.70 -9.96
C ILE A 355 4.07 -11.66 -10.22
N ARG A 356 4.35 -10.60 -10.98
CA ARG A 356 3.57 -9.36 -10.91
C ARG A 356 3.05 -8.77 -12.22
N ALA A 357 3.46 -9.27 -13.40
CA ALA A 357 3.02 -8.66 -14.67
C ALA A 357 1.52 -8.83 -14.96
N ASP A 358 0.86 -9.82 -14.33
CA ASP A 358 -0.59 -10.07 -14.40
C ASP A 358 -1.12 -10.15 -15.85
N ARG A 359 -0.42 -10.89 -16.72
CA ARG A 359 -0.71 -10.97 -18.16
C ARG A 359 -0.47 -12.37 -18.74
N THR A 360 -0.87 -12.52 -19.99
CA THR A 360 -0.58 -13.71 -20.82
C THR A 360 0.41 -13.39 -21.92
N TYR A 361 1.18 -14.40 -22.32
CA TYR A 361 2.07 -14.39 -23.48
C TYR A 361 1.63 -15.49 -24.44
N ASP A 362 1.48 -15.17 -25.70
CA ASP A 362 1.15 -16.15 -26.73
C ASP A 362 2.34 -17.05 -27.05
N ALA A 363 2.08 -18.22 -27.64
CA ALA A 363 3.15 -19.03 -28.23
C ALA A 363 3.85 -18.25 -29.35
N GLY A 364 5.17 -18.26 -29.35
CA GLY A 364 5.98 -17.48 -30.29
C GLY A 364 6.16 -16.01 -29.91
N ALA A 365 5.74 -15.60 -28.70
CA ALA A 365 5.99 -14.25 -28.24
C ALA A 365 7.47 -14.02 -27.95
N THR A 366 8.01 -12.91 -28.42
CA THR A 366 9.35 -12.45 -28.06
C THR A 366 9.34 -11.87 -26.66
N LEU A 367 10.21 -12.37 -25.80
CA LEU A 367 10.43 -11.83 -24.46
C LEU A 367 11.60 -10.87 -24.45
N THR A 368 11.44 -9.76 -23.77
CA THR A 368 12.46 -8.75 -23.53
C THR A 368 12.90 -8.74 -22.07
N ARG A 369 13.99 -8.04 -21.77
CA ARG A 369 14.39 -7.79 -20.38
C ARG A 369 13.29 -7.10 -19.58
N ARG A 370 12.52 -6.20 -20.25
CA ARG A 370 11.36 -5.52 -19.64
C ARG A 370 10.33 -6.52 -19.16
N ASP A 371 10.02 -7.55 -19.95
CA ASP A 371 9.01 -8.53 -19.59
C ASP A 371 9.41 -9.24 -18.30
N ILE A 372 10.65 -9.69 -18.16
CA ILE A 372 11.12 -10.39 -16.95
C ILE A 372 11.16 -9.45 -15.73
N LEU A 373 11.57 -8.19 -15.91
CA LEU A 373 11.59 -7.23 -14.82
C LEU A 373 10.19 -6.76 -14.41
N THR A 374 9.21 -6.82 -15.35
CA THR A 374 7.80 -6.62 -15.01
C THR A 374 7.25 -7.80 -14.21
N GLU A 375 7.65 -9.03 -14.53
CA GLU A 375 7.27 -10.22 -13.76
C GLU A 375 7.89 -10.23 -12.36
N LEU A 376 9.12 -9.73 -12.19
CA LEU A 376 9.93 -9.80 -10.96
C LEU A 376 10.43 -8.41 -10.53
N PRO A 377 9.54 -7.48 -10.15
CA PRO A 377 9.90 -6.08 -9.94
C PRO A 377 10.54 -5.76 -8.57
N PHE A 378 10.48 -6.69 -7.61
CA PHE A 378 10.89 -6.43 -6.22
C PHE A 378 12.41 -6.38 -5.99
N GLY A 379 13.22 -6.75 -6.99
CA GLY A 379 14.67 -6.82 -6.80
C GLY A 379 15.13 -7.93 -5.86
N ASN A 380 14.31 -8.98 -5.69
CA ASN A 380 14.67 -10.14 -4.88
C ASN A 380 15.96 -10.81 -5.39
N VAL A 381 16.73 -11.32 -4.45
CA VAL A 381 18.00 -12.03 -4.69
C VAL A 381 17.78 -13.54 -4.63
N THR A 382 18.34 -14.29 -5.59
CA THR A 382 18.36 -15.74 -5.52
C THR A 382 19.28 -16.20 -4.40
N VAL A 383 18.75 -17.00 -3.49
CA VAL A 383 19.46 -17.56 -2.34
C VAL A 383 19.35 -19.08 -2.29
N VAL A 384 20.31 -19.73 -1.62
CA VAL A 384 20.32 -21.18 -1.47
C VAL A 384 20.45 -21.55 0.00
N THR A 385 19.60 -22.43 0.45
CA THR A 385 19.68 -23.02 1.80
C THR A 385 19.71 -24.55 1.72
N GLU A 386 20.37 -25.17 2.68
CA GLU A 386 20.42 -26.62 2.84
C GLU A 386 19.59 -26.99 4.08
N LEU A 387 18.56 -27.82 3.89
CA LEU A 387 17.61 -28.13 4.96
C LEU A 387 17.03 -29.56 4.83
N PRO A 388 16.54 -30.13 5.94
CA PRO A 388 15.88 -31.44 5.93
C PRO A 388 14.58 -31.44 5.11
N GLY A 389 14.25 -32.57 4.51
CA GLY A 389 13.00 -32.74 3.78
C GLY A 389 11.74 -32.41 4.61
N ALA A 390 11.77 -32.64 5.91
CA ALA A 390 10.69 -32.23 6.81
C ALA A 390 10.42 -30.71 6.78
N GLN A 391 11.45 -29.89 6.63
CA GLN A 391 11.29 -28.43 6.53
C GLN A 391 10.79 -28.01 5.14
N ILE A 392 11.16 -28.75 4.07
CA ILE A 392 10.57 -28.54 2.73
C ILE A 392 9.07 -28.85 2.77
N LEU A 393 8.68 -29.96 3.42
CA LEU A 393 7.27 -30.32 3.59
C LEU A 393 6.52 -29.23 4.35
N ALA A 394 7.08 -28.72 5.46
CA ALA A 394 6.46 -27.63 6.22
C ALA A 394 6.34 -26.31 5.42
N ALA A 395 7.34 -26.01 4.60
CA ALA A 395 7.28 -24.85 3.69
C ALA A 395 6.17 -25.01 2.64
N LEU A 396 6.02 -26.20 2.05
CA LEU A 396 4.94 -26.50 1.10
C LEU A 396 3.57 -26.43 1.78
N GLU A 397 3.41 -26.97 2.99
CA GLU A 397 2.16 -26.85 3.76
C GLU A 397 1.78 -25.39 4.00
N ASN A 398 2.75 -24.51 4.35
CA ASN A 398 2.50 -23.09 4.42
C ASN A 398 2.07 -22.52 3.06
N GLY A 399 2.78 -22.87 1.98
CA GLY A 399 2.47 -22.37 0.63
C GLY A 399 1.04 -22.68 0.17
N PHE A 400 0.56 -23.89 0.46
CA PHE A 400 -0.81 -24.30 0.10
C PHE A 400 -1.86 -23.94 1.15
N SER A 401 -1.50 -23.34 2.28
CA SER A 401 -2.41 -23.08 3.40
C SER A 401 -3.55 -22.09 3.11
N GLN A 402 -3.44 -21.26 2.07
CA GLN A 402 -4.42 -20.21 1.71
C GLN A 402 -4.72 -20.16 0.20
N VAL A 403 -4.75 -21.30 -0.46
CA VAL A 403 -5.04 -21.39 -1.91
C VAL A 403 -6.40 -20.78 -2.24
N GLU A 404 -7.40 -21.01 -1.42
CA GLU A 404 -8.77 -20.50 -1.57
C GLU A 404 -8.87 -18.98 -1.51
N LYS A 405 -7.84 -18.31 -0.97
CA LYS A 405 -7.77 -16.85 -0.86
C LYS A 405 -6.95 -16.21 -1.99
N GLY A 406 -6.31 -17.01 -2.86
CA GLY A 406 -5.37 -16.50 -3.87
C GLY A 406 -4.18 -15.76 -3.25
N SER A 407 -3.70 -16.26 -2.09
CA SER A 407 -2.61 -15.66 -1.34
C SER A 407 -1.27 -15.76 -2.08
N GLY A 408 -0.40 -14.77 -1.93
CA GLY A 408 0.94 -14.71 -2.53
C GLY A 408 1.86 -15.86 -2.16
N ARG A 409 1.60 -16.53 -1.06
CA ARG A 409 2.39 -17.70 -0.60
C ARG A 409 2.29 -18.95 -1.48
N PHE A 410 1.35 -19.00 -2.45
CA PHE A 410 1.23 -20.17 -3.33
C PHE A 410 2.55 -20.49 -4.01
N PRO A 411 3.09 -21.73 -3.91
CA PRO A 411 4.41 -22.05 -4.43
C PRO A 411 4.38 -22.37 -5.92
N GLN A 412 5.33 -21.83 -6.65
CA GLN A 412 5.75 -22.32 -7.96
C GLN A 412 7.06 -23.09 -7.77
N ILE A 413 7.19 -24.28 -8.33
CA ILE A 413 8.22 -25.25 -7.91
C ILE A 413 9.03 -25.81 -9.08
N SER A 414 10.27 -26.22 -8.78
CA SER A 414 11.13 -26.95 -9.70
C SER A 414 11.88 -28.09 -8.99
N GLY A 415 12.16 -29.17 -9.73
CA GLY A 415 12.86 -30.35 -9.19
C GLY A 415 12.00 -31.26 -8.34
N MET A 416 10.72 -30.94 -8.16
CA MET A 416 9.79 -31.75 -7.37
C MET A 416 8.39 -31.81 -7.99
N GLU A 417 7.60 -32.83 -7.58
CA GLU A 417 6.17 -32.94 -7.84
C GLU A 417 5.41 -32.97 -6.51
N VAL A 418 4.30 -32.24 -6.45
CA VAL A 418 3.45 -32.12 -5.26
C VAL A 418 2.01 -32.48 -5.60
N VAL A 419 1.38 -33.31 -4.77
CA VAL A 419 -0.07 -33.57 -4.79
C VAL A 419 -0.65 -33.06 -3.48
N TYR A 420 -1.65 -32.18 -3.57
CA TYR A 420 -2.29 -31.58 -2.39
C TYR A 420 -3.82 -31.66 -2.44
N ASP A 421 -4.46 -31.63 -1.28
CA ASP A 421 -5.91 -31.57 -1.09
C ASP A 421 -6.31 -30.17 -0.57
N PRO A 422 -6.92 -29.30 -1.41
CA PRO A 422 -7.35 -27.98 -0.97
C PRO A 422 -8.50 -28.01 0.04
N THR A 423 -9.18 -29.17 0.22
CA THR A 423 -10.29 -29.34 1.16
C THR A 423 -9.84 -29.73 2.55
N ALA A 424 -8.58 -30.19 2.69
CA ALA A 424 -7.99 -30.52 3.98
C ALA A 424 -7.66 -29.25 4.79
N GLU A 425 -7.53 -29.42 6.10
CA GLU A 425 -7.12 -28.34 7.00
C GLU A 425 -5.73 -27.80 6.63
N ALA A 426 -5.52 -26.50 6.78
CA ALA A 426 -4.21 -25.87 6.57
C ALA A 426 -3.16 -26.51 7.48
N GLY A 427 -2.01 -26.89 6.91
CA GLY A 427 -0.96 -27.66 7.61
C GLY A 427 -1.08 -29.17 7.47
N SER A 428 -2.08 -29.67 6.71
CA SER A 428 -2.30 -31.10 6.44
C SER A 428 -2.83 -31.32 5.02
N ARG A 429 -2.45 -30.41 4.08
CA ARG A 429 -2.93 -30.43 2.69
C ARG A 429 -2.08 -31.27 1.75
N ILE A 430 -0.82 -31.52 2.08
CA ILE A 430 0.10 -32.25 1.22
C ILE A 430 -0.17 -33.75 1.31
N SER A 431 -0.58 -34.34 0.20
CA SER A 431 -0.79 -35.78 0.09
C SER A 431 0.50 -36.55 -0.27
N SER A 432 1.33 -35.96 -1.15
CA SER A 432 2.63 -36.54 -1.51
C SER A 432 3.57 -35.48 -2.10
N VAL A 433 4.86 -35.66 -1.86
CA VAL A 433 5.95 -34.92 -2.52
C VAL A 433 6.94 -35.93 -3.08
N LYS A 434 7.38 -35.69 -4.33
CA LYS A 434 8.47 -36.44 -4.95
C LYS A 434 9.58 -35.45 -5.36
N ILE A 435 10.83 -35.88 -5.16
CA ILE A 435 12.01 -35.20 -5.66
C ILE A 435 12.68 -36.14 -6.67
N GLY A 436 12.76 -35.71 -7.94
CA GLY A 436 13.06 -36.60 -9.05
C GLY A 436 12.03 -37.73 -9.13
N THR A 437 12.48 -38.99 -9.02
CA THR A 437 11.59 -40.19 -9.05
C THR A 437 11.26 -40.75 -7.67
N ALA A 438 11.89 -40.25 -6.61
CA ALA A 438 11.74 -40.75 -5.24
C ALA A 438 10.77 -39.91 -4.42
N ALA A 439 10.08 -40.54 -3.45
CA ALA A 439 9.34 -39.80 -2.44
C ALA A 439 10.31 -38.93 -1.62
N LEU A 440 9.85 -37.76 -1.20
CA LEU A 440 10.59 -36.90 -0.28
C LEU A 440 10.92 -37.69 1.00
N ASP A 441 12.21 -37.74 1.32
CA ASP A 441 12.66 -38.30 2.59
C ASP A 441 12.75 -37.16 3.63
N PRO A 442 11.95 -37.19 4.71
CA PRO A 442 11.94 -36.12 5.71
C PRO A 442 13.29 -35.88 6.39
N ASP A 443 14.11 -36.96 6.53
CA ASP A 443 15.40 -36.91 7.24
C ASP A 443 16.57 -36.63 6.30
N ALA A 444 16.41 -36.75 4.99
CA ALA A 444 17.44 -36.41 4.02
C ALA A 444 17.59 -34.88 3.89
N THR A 445 18.80 -34.45 3.59
CA THR A 445 19.11 -33.04 3.38
C THR A 445 19.11 -32.71 1.89
N TYR A 446 18.46 -31.59 1.55
CA TYR A 446 18.32 -31.08 0.19
C TYR A 446 18.80 -29.64 0.10
N LYS A 447 19.39 -29.28 -1.06
CA LYS A 447 19.66 -27.89 -1.43
C LYS A 447 18.41 -27.29 -2.07
N LEU A 448 17.90 -26.22 -1.47
CA LEU A 448 16.72 -25.52 -1.96
C LEU A 448 17.13 -24.10 -2.41
N ALA A 449 16.83 -23.78 -3.68
CA ALA A 449 16.91 -22.44 -4.21
C ALA A 449 15.58 -21.70 -3.99
N THR A 450 15.67 -20.43 -3.60
CA THR A 450 14.50 -19.58 -3.39
C THR A 450 14.90 -18.11 -3.48
N ASN A 451 14.02 -17.19 -3.12
CA ASN A 451 14.36 -15.78 -2.97
C ASN A 451 14.58 -15.40 -1.51
N ASP A 452 15.28 -14.30 -1.31
CA ASP A 452 15.62 -13.74 0.00
C ASP A 452 14.41 -13.39 0.85
N TYR A 453 13.31 -12.93 0.22
CA TYR A 453 12.07 -12.57 0.92
C TYR A 453 11.45 -13.78 1.64
N ILE A 454 11.19 -14.91 0.93
CA ILE A 454 10.59 -16.06 1.58
C ILE A 454 11.60 -16.86 2.44
N LEU A 455 12.91 -16.79 2.14
CA LEU A 455 13.94 -17.34 3.04
C LEU A 455 13.94 -16.59 4.39
N GLY A 456 13.68 -15.26 4.37
CA GLY A 456 13.53 -14.42 5.56
C GLY A 456 12.20 -14.63 6.32
N GLY A 457 11.34 -15.53 5.86
CA GLY A 457 10.04 -15.83 6.49
C GLY A 457 8.85 -15.08 5.89
N GLY A 458 9.07 -14.28 4.85
CA GLY A 458 8.00 -13.61 4.10
C GLY A 458 6.95 -14.61 3.62
N ASP A 459 5.70 -14.17 3.43
CA ASP A 459 4.56 -15.03 3.11
C ASP A 459 4.36 -16.20 4.10
N GLY A 460 4.94 -16.13 5.32
CA GLY A 460 4.82 -17.16 6.36
C GLY A 460 5.77 -18.35 6.19
N TYR A 461 6.78 -18.28 5.32
CA TYR A 461 7.74 -19.37 5.06
C TYR A 461 8.80 -19.54 6.16
N ALA A 462 8.43 -19.39 7.43
CA ALA A 462 9.34 -19.52 8.58
C ALA A 462 10.17 -20.81 8.61
N ALA A 463 9.65 -21.91 8.05
CA ALA A 463 10.34 -23.19 7.98
C ALA A 463 11.66 -23.13 7.17
N LEU A 464 11.78 -22.22 6.22
CA LEU A 464 12.99 -22.06 5.39
C LEU A 464 14.16 -21.45 6.17
N GLY A 465 13.88 -20.58 7.15
CA GLY A 465 14.91 -19.91 7.96
C GLY A 465 15.73 -20.83 8.87
N GLY A 466 15.29 -22.08 9.09
CA GLY A 466 16.00 -23.06 9.91
C GLY A 466 17.13 -23.79 9.19
N GLY A 467 17.34 -23.56 7.90
CA GLY A 467 18.34 -24.22 7.08
C GLY A 467 19.76 -23.60 7.21
N LYS A 468 20.76 -24.35 6.74
CA LYS A 468 22.11 -23.80 6.56
C LYS A 468 22.17 -22.99 5.28
N ILE A 469 22.36 -21.68 5.39
CA ILE A 469 22.48 -20.78 4.25
C ILE A 469 23.77 -21.06 3.50
N LEU A 470 23.67 -21.43 2.21
CA LEU A 470 24.82 -21.68 1.33
C LEU A 470 25.13 -20.43 0.47
N THR A 471 24.10 -19.72 0.02
CA THR A 471 24.22 -18.42 -0.67
C THR A 471 23.27 -17.45 0.00
N ASN A 472 23.82 -16.36 0.53
CA ASN A 472 23.06 -15.28 1.17
C ASN A 472 22.81 -14.12 0.17
N THR A 473 22.11 -13.09 0.61
CA THR A 473 21.82 -11.89 -0.18
C THR A 473 23.05 -11.15 -0.69
N GLY A 474 24.19 -11.22 0.02
CA GLY A 474 25.44 -10.58 -0.41
C GLY A 474 26.19 -11.34 -1.51
N GLY A 475 25.92 -12.63 -1.67
CA GLY A 475 26.54 -13.50 -2.69
C GLY A 475 25.62 -13.95 -3.80
N GLY A 476 24.32 -13.66 -3.70
CA GLY A 476 23.31 -14.00 -4.72
C GLY A 476 23.17 -12.92 -5.78
N ASN A 477 22.68 -13.33 -6.97
CA ASN A 477 22.29 -12.40 -8.04
C ASN A 477 20.82 -11.99 -7.89
N LEU A 478 20.46 -10.88 -8.53
CA LEU A 478 19.03 -10.55 -8.71
C LEU A 478 18.32 -11.70 -9.43
N MET A 479 17.22 -12.18 -8.87
CA MET A 479 16.45 -13.31 -9.42
C MET A 479 16.00 -13.06 -10.87
N ALA A 480 15.65 -11.82 -11.21
CA ALA A 480 15.32 -11.43 -12.59
C ALA A 480 16.51 -11.64 -13.53
N ASN A 481 17.75 -11.34 -13.10
CA ASN A 481 18.96 -11.56 -13.92
C ASN A 481 19.22 -13.06 -14.15
N ASP A 482 18.97 -13.89 -13.12
CA ASP A 482 19.10 -15.35 -13.25
C ASP A 482 18.09 -15.92 -14.27
N VAL A 483 16.84 -15.42 -14.24
CA VAL A 483 15.82 -15.80 -15.22
C VAL A 483 16.20 -15.35 -16.64
N MET A 484 16.67 -14.12 -16.82
CA MET A 484 17.14 -13.62 -18.13
C MET A 484 18.31 -14.45 -18.65
N ALA A 485 19.30 -14.71 -17.81
CA ALA A 485 20.46 -15.54 -18.18
C ALA A 485 20.08 -16.98 -18.56
N TYR A 486 19.10 -17.56 -17.86
CA TYR A 486 18.56 -18.88 -18.16
C TYR A 486 17.88 -18.91 -19.54
N ILE A 487 17.06 -17.90 -19.87
CA ILE A 487 16.40 -17.76 -21.16
C ILE A 487 17.45 -17.62 -22.29
N GLU A 488 18.43 -16.73 -22.13
CA GLU A 488 19.51 -16.51 -23.10
C GLU A 488 20.34 -17.79 -23.33
N LYS A 489 20.69 -18.52 -22.25
CA LYS A 489 21.41 -19.80 -22.29
C LYS A 489 20.62 -20.88 -23.01
N SER A 490 19.31 -20.93 -22.83
CA SER A 490 18.42 -21.93 -23.42
C SER A 490 18.04 -21.62 -24.88
N GLY A 491 18.32 -20.41 -25.36
CA GLY A 491 17.96 -19.96 -26.72
C GLY A 491 16.47 -19.71 -26.90
N GLY A 492 15.69 -19.62 -25.79
CA GLY A 492 14.25 -19.41 -25.77
C GLY A 492 13.62 -19.98 -24.52
N VAL A 493 12.27 -19.96 -24.45
CA VAL A 493 11.51 -20.46 -23.32
C VAL A 493 10.69 -21.68 -23.73
N THR A 494 11.08 -22.83 -23.19
CA THR A 494 10.38 -24.12 -23.37
C THR A 494 9.44 -24.45 -22.22
N ALA A 495 9.37 -23.58 -21.19
CA ALA A 495 8.56 -23.79 -20.00
C ALA A 495 7.07 -23.91 -20.34
N ARG A 496 6.42 -24.86 -19.70
CA ARG A 496 5.00 -25.19 -19.86
C ARG A 496 4.45 -25.72 -18.54
N VAL A 497 3.14 -25.85 -18.43
CA VAL A 497 2.51 -26.60 -17.35
C VAL A 497 2.79 -28.09 -17.55
N GLU A 498 3.43 -28.73 -16.58
CA GLU A 498 3.93 -30.11 -16.65
C GLU A 498 3.23 -31.05 -15.65
N GLY A 499 2.36 -30.53 -14.80
CA GLY A 499 1.73 -31.27 -13.73
C GLY A 499 2.65 -31.47 -12.53
N ARG A 500 3.51 -30.48 -12.24
CA ARG A 500 4.34 -30.45 -11.02
C ARG A 500 3.50 -30.28 -9.77
N ILE A 501 2.38 -29.55 -9.89
CA ILE A 501 1.42 -29.30 -8.80
C ILE A 501 0.07 -29.88 -9.21
N LYS A 502 -0.43 -30.83 -8.44
CA LYS A 502 -1.68 -31.54 -8.72
C LYS A 502 -2.63 -31.47 -7.54
N VAL A 503 -3.91 -31.27 -7.82
CA VAL A 503 -4.97 -31.40 -6.85
C VAL A 503 -5.34 -32.89 -6.69
N LEU A 504 -5.49 -33.37 -5.46
CA LEU A 504 -5.86 -34.74 -5.17
C LEU A 504 -7.22 -35.06 -5.81
N GLY A 505 -7.26 -36.10 -6.65
CA GLY A 505 -8.49 -36.59 -7.29
C GLY A 505 -8.82 -35.91 -8.63
N GLN A 506 -7.94 -35.07 -9.17
CA GLN A 506 -8.02 -34.53 -10.54
C GLN A 506 -7.16 -35.34 -11.52
#